data_e5540d1c6bc76d7844e542ad3e356a29
#
_entry.id   e5540d1c6bc76d7844e542ad3e356a29
#
_cell.length_a   1.000
_cell.length_b   1.000
_cell.length_c   1.000
_cell.angle_alpha   90.00
_cell.angle_beta   90.00
_cell.angle_gamma   90.00
#
_symmetry.space_group_name_H-M   'P 1'
#
loop_
_entity.id
_entity.type
_entity.pdbx_description
1 polymer ?
#
loop_
_entity_poly.entity_id
_entity_poly.type
_entity_poly.pdbx_seq_one_letter_code
_entity_poly.pdbx_strand_id
1 'polypeptide(L)'
;CIRDRSTIFKICYQLHKLITFVFTGKSIKFGNYTCLPKSTVEKMIKEKSTWNSFSGSLKKIENDLISIPSIRGSRYFGPSKMNFMNLIKHSLSIMSVFRKTFLIRSALFIVIYILLIKSNASIITSVPLILLLIAVYSVSNLALRENMEEFKNSLSQIKDIDQIK
;
A
#
# COMPACT_ATOMS: atom_id res chain seq x y z
N CYS A 1 1.80 16.19 -3.34
CA CYS A 1 2.96 15.77 -2.54
C CYS A 1 4.26 15.69 -3.31
N ILE A 2 4.23 15.69 -4.64
CA ILE A 2 5.39 15.39 -5.50
C ILE A 2 5.95 16.64 -6.15
N ARG A 3 5.15 17.71 -6.25
CA ARG A 3 5.50 18.91 -7.00
C ARG A 3 6.80 19.57 -6.53
N ASP A 4 7.02 19.59 -5.20
CA ASP A 4 8.18 20.28 -4.57
C ASP A 4 9.31 19.30 -4.19
N ARG A 5 9.35 18.12 -4.83
CA ARG A 5 10.33 17.07 -4.52
C ARG A 5 11.43 16.99 -5.58
N SER A 6 12.60 16.50 -5.15
CA SER A 6 13.70 16.22 -6.07
C SER A 6 13.26 15.27 -7.20
N THR A 7 13.91 15.38 -8.35
CA THR A 7 13.65 14.54 -9.52
C THR A 7 13.79 13.05 -9.18
N ILE A 8 14.79 12.70 -8.38
CA ILE A 8 15.03 11.32 -7.90
C ILE A 8 13.81 10.80 -7.14
N PHE A 9 13.23 11.59 -6.23
CA PHE A 9 12.04 11.18 -5.48
C PHE A 9 10.82 10.98 -6.41
N LYS A 10 10.67 11.81 -7.43
CA LYS A 10 9.60 11.66 -8.44
C LYS A 10 9.74 10.34 -9.20
N ILE A 11 10.95 9.99 -9.61
CA ILE A 11 11.23 8.71 -10.29
C ILE A 11 10.92 7.53 -9.36
N CYS A 12 11.43 7.55 -8.12
CA CYS A 12 11.15 6.52 -7.13
C CYS A 12 9.65 6.35 -6.85
N TYR A 13 8.91 7.45 -6.83
CA TYR A 13 7.45 7.39 -6.65
C TYR A 13 6.72 6.78 -7.85
N GLN A 14 7.15 7.05 -9.08
CA GLN A 14 6.56 6.41 -10.25
C GLN A 14 6.91 4.91 -10.28
N LEU A 15 8.16 4.58 -9.97
CA LEU A 15 8.60 3.19 -9.84
C LEU A 15 7.80 2.44 -8.77
N HIS A 16 7.60 3.05 -7.61
CA HIS A 16 6.72 2.51 -6.55
C HIS A 16 5.32 2.18 -7.08
N LYS A 17 4.69 3.10 -7.82
CA LYS A 17 3.36 2.87 -8.40
C LYS A 17 3.36 1.70 -9.38
N LEU A 18 4.37 1.63 -10.25
CA LEU A 18 4.52 0.56 -11.22
C LEU A 18 4.68 -0.80 -10.51
N ILE A 19 5.59 -0.90 -9.53
CA ILE A 19 5.82 -2.11 -8.74
C ILE A 19 4.53 -2.54 -8.03
N THR A 20 3.86 -1.61 -7.36
CA THR A 20 2.59 -1.89 -6.68
C THR A 20 1.55 -2.42 -7.67
N PHE A 21 1.41 -1.81 -8.85
CA PHE A 21 0.49 -2.27 -9.88
C PHE A 21 0.84 -3.66 -10.43
N VAL A 22 2.12 -3.90 -10.75
CA VAL A 22 2.60 -5.20 -11.27
C VAL A 22 2.28 -6.31 -10.28
N PHE A 23 2.56 -6.13 -9.00
CA PHE A 23 2.38 -7.18 -8.00
C PHE A 23 0.97 -7.29 -7.44
N THR A 24 0.18 -6.20 -7.41
CA THR A 24 -1.19 -6.26 -6.86
C THR A 24 -2.29 -6.23 -7.92
N GLY A 25 -1.98 -5.78 -9.15
CA GLY A 25 -2.96 -5.53 -10.20
C GLY A 25 -3.87 -4.32 -9.94
N LYS A 26 -3.58 -3.53 -8.91
CA LYS A 26 -4.41 -2.39 -8.51
C LYS A 26 -3.63 -1.08 -8.59
N SER A 27 -4.21 -0.08 -9.25
CA SER A 27 -3.68 1.27 -9.30
C SER A 27 -4.37 2.12 -8.25
N ILE A 28 -3.58 2.67 -7.30
CA ILE A 28 -4.07 3.56 -6.25
C ILE A 28 -3.64 4.97 -6.60
N LYS A 29 -4.62 5.82 -6.95
CA LYS A 29 -4.40 7.19 -7.40
C LYS A 29 -4.88 8.25 -6.42
N PHE A 30 -5.41 7.85 -5.27
CA PHE A 30 -5.98 8.75 -4.27
C PHE A 30 -5.27 8.60 -2.92
N GLY A 31 -5.39 9.62 -2.08
CA GLY A 31 -4.87 9.63 -0.71
C GLY A 31 -5.99 9.48 0.32
N ASN A 32 -5.78 10.07 1.49
CA ASN A 32 -6.72 9.98 2.61
C ASN A 32 -7.91 10.96 2.52
N TYR A 33 -7.93 11.85 1.53
CA TYR A 33 -9.06 12.78 1.32
C TYR A 33 -10.09 12.11 0.43
N THR A 34 -11.09 11.52 1.06
CA THR A 34 -12.18 10.81 0.38
C THR A 34 -13.51 11.15 1.06
N CYS A 35 -14.56 11.29 0.25
CA CYS A 35 -15.93 11.33 0.72
C CYS A 35 -16.57 9.98 0.41
N LEU A 36 -17.11 9.30 1.42
CA LEU A 36 -17.63 7.96 1.29
C LEU A 36 -19.11 7.92 1.65
N PRO A 37 -19.96 7.20 0.89
CA PRO A 37 -21.32 6.92 1.28
C PRO A 37 -21.34 6.00 2.51
N LYS A 38 -22.40 6.08 3.31
CA LYS A 38 -22.59 5.28 4.54
C LYS A 38 -22.38 3.79 4.31
N SER A 39 -22.90 3.26 3.22
CA SER A 39 -22.76 1.85 2.85
C SER A 39 -21.29 1.40 2.67
N THR A 40 -20.45 2.26 2.09
CA THR A 40 -19.01 1.98 1.95
C THR A 40 -18.30 2.08 3.29
N VAL A 41 -18.67 3.04 4.14
CA VAL A 41 -18.13 3.16 5.50
C VAL A 41 -18.43 1.90 6.32
N GLU A 42 -19.66 1.38 6.26
CA GLU A 42 -20.05 0.14 6.94
C GLU A 42 -19.25 -1.10 6.48
N LYS A 43 -18.89 -1.15 5.19
CA LYS A 43 -17.98 -2.19 4.67
C LYS A 43 -16.55 -1.98 5.18
N MET A 44 -16.05 -0.73 5.19
CA MET A 44 -14.71 -0.39 5.66
C MET A 44 -14.49 -0.71 7.14
N ILE A 45 -15.50 -0.46 7.99
CA ILE A 45 -15.45 -0.78 9.43
C ILE A 45 -15.26 -2.29 9.66
N LYS A 46 -15.77 -3.13 8.76
CA LYS A 46 -15.64 -4.59 8.86
C LYS A 46 -14.36 -5.14 8.20
N GLU A 47 -13.64 -4.30 7.45
CA GLU A 47 -12.46 -4.72 6.70
C GLU A 47 -11.18 -4.52 7.52
N LYS A 48 -10.65 -5.62 8.06
CA LYS A 48 -9.43 -5.63 8.90
C LYS A 48 -8.19 -5.09 8.22
N SER A 49 -8.09 -5.24 6.89
CA SER A 49 -6.92 -4.74 6.14
C SER A 49 -6.81 -3.20 6.14
N THR A 50 -7.84 -2.49 6.64
CA THR A 50 -7.83 -1.04 6.86
C THR A 50 -6.71 -0.62 7.82
N TRP A 51 -6.31 -1.48 8.75
CA TRP A 51 -5.17 -1.23 9.65
C TRP A 51 -3.83 -1.16 8.90
N ASN A 52 -3.71 -1.86 7.79
CA ASN A 52 -2.51 -1.81 6.97
C ASN A 52 -2.53 -0.62 6.00
N SER A 53 -3.64 -0.41 5.32
CA SER A 53 -3.75 0.70 4.37
C SER A 53 -5.21 1.06 4.10
N PHE A 54 -5.61 2.25 4.52
CA PHE A 54 -6.94 2.81 4.21
C PHE A 54 -7.20 2.83 2.70
N SER A 55 -6.29 3.40 1.92
CA SER A 55 -6.46 3.51 0.47
C SER A 55 -6.44 2.15 -0.25
N GLY A 56 -5.64 1.20 0.25
CA GLY A 56 -5.63 -0.17 -0.24
C GLY A 56 -6.95 -0.88 0.01
N SER A 57 -7.47 -0.81 1.24
CA SER A 57 -8.73 -1.45 1.63
C SER A 57 -9.93 -0.82 0.94
N LEU A 58 -9.97 0.50 0.80
CA LEU A 58 -11.01 1.16 0.04
C LEU A 58 -11.03 0.68 -1.42
N LYS A 59 -9.86 0.55 -2.05
CA LYS A 59 -9.77 0.02 -3.43
C LYS A 59 -10.07 -1.46 -3.54
N LYS A 60 -9.96 -2.22 -2.44
CA LYS A 60 -10.37 -3.62 -2.37
C LYS A 60 -11.88 -3.76 -2.31
N ILE A 61 -12.56 -2.87 -1.56
CA ILE A 61 -14.00 -2.89 -1.32
C ILE A 61 -14.77 -2.25 -2.48
N GLU A 62 -14.26 -1.12 -2.99
CA GLU A 62 -14.93 -0.29 -3.99
C GLU A 62 -14.09 -0.17 -5.25
N ASN A 63 -14.65 -0.58 -6.39
CA ASN A 63 -13.97 -0.51 -7.67
C ASN A 63 -14.19 0.83 -8.38
N ASP A 64 -15.37 1.42 -8.21
CA ASP A 64 -15.84 2.60 -8.95
C ASP A 64 -15.63 3.88 -8.13
N LEU A 65 -14.35 4.22 -7.95
CA LEU A 65 -13.97 5.45 -7.25
C LEU A 65 -13.83 6.61 -8.24
N ILE A 66 -14.63 7.63 -8.05
CA ILE A 66 -14.57 8.88 -8.85
C ILE A 66 -13.46 9.75 -8.28
N SER A 67 -12.58 10.25 -9.16
CA SER A 67 -11.52 11.18 -8.79
C SER A 67 -11.92 12.60 -9.15
N ILE A 68 -11.98 13.47 -8.15
CA ILE A 68 -12.23 14.90 -8.34
C ILE A 68 -10.87 15.62 -8.38
N PRO A 69 -10.55 16.38 -9.43
CA PRO A 69 -9.32 17.15 -9.49
C PRO A 69 -9.30 18.19 -8.36
N SER A 70 -8.22 18.24 -7.61
CA SER A 70 -8.02 19.21 -6.55
C SER A 70 -6.76 20.03 -6.78
N ILE A 71 -6.84 21.33 -6.56
CA ILE A 71 -5.68 22.22 -6.57
C ILE A 71 -5.05 22.13 -5.19
N ARG A 72 -3.84 21.59 -5.14
CA ARG A 72 -3.08 21.51 -3.90
C ARG A 72 -2.24 22.77 -3.74
N GLY A 73 -2.46 23.52 -2.67
CA GLY A 73 -1.63 24.65 -2.27
C GLY A 73 -0.22 24.22 -1.83
N SER A 74 0.65 25.21 -1.69
CA SER A 74 1.94 25.05 -1.04
C SER A 74 1.77 24.77 0.46
N ARG A 75 2.73 24.09 1.05
CA ARG A 75 2.73 23.83 2.48
C ARG A 75 3.15 25.11 3.22
N TYR A 76 2.40 25.49 4.24
CA TYR A 76 2.70 26.69 5.02
C TYR A 76 3.85 26.48 6.01
N PHE A 77 3.98 25.27 6.59
CA PHE A 77 4.97 24.98 7.64
C PHE A 77 5.62 23.61 7.44
N GLY A 78 6.93 23.57 7.73
CA GLY A 78 7.76 22.40 7.90
C GLY A 78 7.98 21.53 6.65
N PRO A 79 9.00 20.66 6.68
CA PRO A 79 9.31 19.75 5.60
C PRO A 79 8.28 18.60 5.54
N SER A 80 8.23 17.92 4.40
CA SER A 80 7.37 16.74 4.26
C SER A 80 7.89 15.59 5.13
N LYS A 81 7.00 14.95 5.87
CA LYS A 81 7.30 13.74 6.67
C LYS A 81 7.47 12.48 5.80
N MET A 82 7.12 12.53 4.51
CA MET A 82 7.31 11.40 3.59
C MET A 82 8.75 11.38 3.09
N ASN A 83 9.57 10.51 3.61
CA ASN A 83 10.91 10.18 3.12
C ASN A 83 10.87 8.88 2.30
N PHE A 84 12.02 8.48 1.74
CA PHE A 84 12.12 7.27 0.93
C PHE A 84 11.74 6.00 1.69
N MET A 85 12.18 5.86 2.93
CA MET A 85 11.85 4.70 3.77
C MET A 85 10.35 4.63 4.08
N ASN A 86 9.72 5.77 4.36
CA ASN A 86 8.28 5.83 4.57
C ASN A 86 7.50 5.51 3.29
N LEU A 87 8.04 5.84 2.11
CA LEU A 87 7.46 5.44 0.82
C LEU A 87 7.49 3.91 0.64
N ILE A 88 8.62 3.27 0.96
CA ILE A 88 8.74 1.80 0.92
C ILE A 88 7.75 1.15 1.89
N LYS A 89 7.71 1.60 3.15
CA LYS A 89 6.76 1.08 4.15
C LYS A 89 5.32 1.23 3.68
N HIS A 90 4.97 2.36 3.10
CA HIS A 90 3.64 2.61 2.54
C HIS A 90 3.31 1.65 1.38
N SER A 91 4.28 1.40 0.49
CA SER A 91 4.13 0.42 -0.60
C SER A 91 3.84 -0.98 -0.08
N LEU A 92 4.65 -1.45 0.86
CA LEU A 92 4.49 -2.77 1.48
C LEU A 92 3.16 -2.90 2.22
N SER A 93 2.70 -1.83 2.89
CA SER A 93 1.39 -1.78 3.54
C SER A 93 0.24 -1.89 2.55
N ILE A 94 0.33 -1.28 1.37
CA ILE A 94 -0.65 -1.44 0.30
C ILE A 94 -0.63 -2.89 -0.24
N MET A 95 0.57 -3.43 -0.47
CA MET A 95 0.73 -4.79 -0.99
C MET A 95 0.18 -5.84 -0.01
N SER A 96 0.26 -5.61 1.31
CA SER A 96 -0.26 -6.53 2.32
C SER A 96 -1.79 -6.66 2.26
N VAL A 97 -2.51 -5.60 1.89
CA VAL A 97 -3.97 -5.65 1.65
C VAL A 97 -4.31 -6.63 0.53
N PHE A 98 -3.46 -6.74 -0.49
CA PHE A 98 -3.62 -7.64 -1.63
C PHE A 98 -2.70 -8.86 -1.54
N ARG A 99 -2.42 -9.34 -0.31
CA ARG A 99 -1.44 -10.40 -0.02
C ARG A 99 -1.57 -11.60 -0.96
N LYS A 100 -2.77 -12.13 -1.17
CA LYS A 100 -2.96 -13.31 -2.02
C LYS A 100 -2.46 -13.07 -3.45
N THR A 101 -2.89 -11.99 -4.08
CA THR A 101 -2.48 -11.63 -5.44
C THR A 101 -0.98 -11.34 -5.50
N PHE A 102 -0.45 -10.65 -4.49
CA PHE A 102 0.97 -10.36 -4.37
C PHE A 102 1.80 -11.64 -4.32
N LEU A 103 1.44 -12.61 -3.48
CA LEU A 103 2.17 -13.89 -3.33
C LEU A 103 2.14 -14.71 -4.63
N ILE A 104 0.98 -14.83 -5.28
CA ILE A 104 0.83 -15.57 -6.54
C ILE A 104 1.72 -14.96 -7.64
N ARG A 105 1.68 -13.63 -7.79
CA ARG A 105 2.48 -12.94 -8.81
C ARG A 105 3.97 -12.98 -8.49
N SER A 106 4.34 -12.90 -7.22
CA SER A 106 5.73 -13.04 -6.79
C SER A 106 6.27 -14.44 -7.07
N ALA A 107 5.50 -15.49 -6.79
CA ALA A 107 5.88 -16.87 -7.11
C ALA A 107 6.06 -17.05 -8.63
N LEU A 108 5.12 -16.56 -9.43
CA LEU A 108 5.23 -16.62 -10.89
C LEU A 108 6.47 -15.87 -11.40
N PHE A 109 6.73 -14.67 -10.87
CA PHE A 109 7.92 -13.90 -11.21
C PHE A 109 9.20 -14.67 -10.87
N ILE A 110 9.29 -15.29 -9.67
CA ILE A 110 10.44 -16.07 -9.25
C ILE A 110 10.70 -17.23 -10.22
N VAL A 111 9.66 -17.99 -10.58
CA VAL A 111 9.80 -19.12 -11.52
C VAL A 111 10.31 -18.64 -12.88
N ILE A 112 9.67 -17.64 -13.48
CA ILE A 112 10.08 -17.09 -14.78
C ILE A 112 11.51 -16.56 -14.71
N TYR A 113 11.82 -15.80 -13.66
CA TYR A 113 13.14 -15.20 -13.50
C TYR A 113 14.25 -16.25 -13.36
N ILE A 114 14.04 -17.32 -12.57
CA ILE A 114 15.00 -18.42 -12.43
C ILE A 114 15.24 -19.11 -13.79
N LEU A 115 14.18 -19.34 -14.59
CA LEU A 115 14.32 -19.92 -15.91
C LEU A 115 15.15 -19.04 -16.86
N LEU A 116 15.00 -17.72 -16.76
CA LEU A 116 15.75 -16.77 -17.58
C LEU A 116 17.22 -16.66 -17.19
N ILE A 117 17.57 -16.75 -15.91
CA ILE A 117 18.94 -16.56 -15.41
C ILE A 117 19.75 -17.85 -15.31
N LYS A 118 19.14 -19.01 -15.51
CA LYS A 118 19.82 -20.32 -15.26
C LYS A 118 21.16 -20.47 -15.97
N SER A 119 21.32 -19.87 -17.15
CA SER A 119 22.56 -19.90 -17.95
C SER A 119 23.60 -18.87 -17.50
N ASN A 120 23.18 -17.82 -16.80
CA ASN A 120 24.01 -16.66 -16.39
C ASN A 120 23.84 -16.36 -14.90
N ALA A 121 23.75 -17.39 -14.08
CA ALA A 121 23.62 -17.24 -12.62
C ALA A 121 24.90 -16.61 -12.04
N SER A 122 24.73 -15.47 -11.36
CA SER A 122 25.80 -14.74 -10.69
C SER A 122 25.24 -14.05 -9.42
N ILE A 123 26.12 -13.53 -8.59
CA ILE A 123 25.72 -12.75 -7.40
C ILE A 123 24.83 -11.56 -7.82
N ILE A 124 25.19 -10.89 -8.91
CA ILE A 124 24.44 -9.71 -9.41
C ILE A 124 23.03 -10.10 -9.85
N THR A 125 22.88 -11.20 -10.59
CA THR A 125 21.59 -11.71 -11.03
C THR A 125 20.74 -12.29 -9.90
N SER A 126 21.32 -12.59 -8.73
CA SER A 126 20.58 -13.04 -7.55
C SER A 126 19.96 -11.89 -6.75
N VAL A 127 20.45 -10.66 -6.88
CA VAL A 127 19.96 -9.49 -6.11
C VAL A 127 18.45 -9.25 -6.27
N PRO A 128 17.83 -9.26 -7.46
CA PRO A 128 16.39 -9.08 -7.59
C PRO A 128 15.57 -10.15 -6.87
N LEU A 129 16.03 -11.40 -6.85
CA LEU A 129 15.36 -12.48 -6.12
C LEU A 129 15.42 -12.25 -4.61
N ILE A 130 16.57 -11.87 -4.08
CA ILE A 130 16.75 -11.59 -2.65
C ILE A 130 15.84 -10.43 -2.24
N LEU A 131 15.81 -9.35 -3.02
CA LEU A 131 14.93 -8.19 -2.75
C LEU A 131 13.45 -8.58 -2.78
N LEU A 132 13.04 -9.44 -3.71
CA LEU A 132 11.67 -9.94 -3.78
C LEU A 132 11.33 -10.82 -2.58
N LEU A 133 12.23 -11.71 -2.14
CA LEU A 133 12.03 -12.54 -0.96
C LEU A 133 11.88 -11.68 0.32
N ILE A 134 12.69 -10.63 0.46
CA ILE A 134 12.56 -9.67 1.56
C ILE A 134 11.19 -8.97 1.49
N ALA A 135 10.72 -8.60 0.30
CA ALA A 135 9.41 -7.99 0.13
C ALA A 135 8.28 -8.97 0.48
N VAL A 136 8.36 -10.22 0.05
CA VAL A 136 7.40 -11.29 0.39
C VAL A 136 7.34 -11.51 1.91
N TYR A 137 8.47 -11.59 2.57
CA TYR A 137 8.55 -11.71 4.03
C TYR A 137 7.91 -10.51 4.73
N SER A 138 8.27 -9.29 4.31
CA SER A 138 7.76 -8.04 4.88
C SER A 138 6.24 -7.89 4.71
N VAL A 139 5.72 -8.18 3.52
CA VAL A 139 4.28 -8.16 3.22
C VAL A 139 3.54 -9.20 4.06
N SER A 140 4.11 -10.39 4.22
CA SER A 140 3.51 -11.45 5.05
C SER A 140 3.44 -11.04 6.52
N ASN A 141 4.50 -10.45 7.06
CA ASN A 141 4.50 -9.94 8.44
C ASN A 141 3.51 -8.78 8.65
N LEU A 142 3.41 -7.86 7.69
CA LEU A 142 2.42 -6.79 7.78
C LEU A 142 0.99 -7.32 7.77
N ALA A 143 0.73 -8.38 7.01
CA ALA A 143 -0.60 -9.00 6.98
C ALA A 143 -0.96 -9.70 8.30
N LEU A 144 0.00 -10.09 9.13
CA LEU A 144 -0.26 -10.65 10.47
C LEU A 144 -0.82 -9.62 11.46
N ARG A 145 -0.66 -8.32 11.21
CA ARG A 145 -1.26 -7.25 12.01
C ARG A 145 -2.80 -7.20 11.92
N GLU A 146 -3.37 -7.90 10.96
CA GLU A 146 -4.82 -7.95 10.76
C GLU A 146 -5.49 -8.90 11.78
N ASN A 147 -5.34 -8.60 13.08
CA ASN A 147 -5.95 -9.35 14.16
C ASN A 147 -7.42 -8.94 14.34
N MET A 148 -8.35 -9.86 14.10
CA MET A 148 -9.79 -9.58 14.21
C MET A 148 -10.28 -9.38 15.64
N GLU A 149 -9.62 -9.97 16.63
CA GLU A 149 -9.98 -9.78 18.04
C GLU A 149 -9.63 -8.37 18.51
N GLU A 150 -8.40 -7.93 18.23
CA GLU A 150 -7.98 -6.55 18.52
C GLU A 150 -8.83 -5.53 17.75
N PHE A 151 -9.19 -5.84 16.50
CA PHE A 151 -10.06 -4.98 15.70
C PHE A 151 -11.45 -4.82 16.32
N LYS A 152 -12.07 -5.92 16.79
CA LYS A 152 -13.37 -5.87 17.48
C LYS A 152 -13.26 -5.15 18.83
N ASN A 153 -12.18 -5.37 19.57
CA ASN A 153 -11.95 -4.78 20.89
C ASN A 153 -11.55 -3.30 20.81
N SER A 154 -11.10 -2.81 19.66
CA SER A 154 -10.70 -1.41 19.49
C SER A 154 -11.84 -0.43 19.79
N LEU A 155 -13.08 -0.81 19.50
CA LEU A 155 -14.27 0.02 19.80
C LEU A 155 -14.56 0.09 21.30
N SER A 156 -14.21 -0.93 22.09
CA SER A 156 -14.41 -0.94 23.54
C SER A 156 -13.43 0.01 24.28
N GLN A 157 -12.40 0.50 23.61
CA GLN A 157 -11.41 1.44 24.14
C GLN A 157 -11.80 2.91 23.94
N ILE A 158 -12.92 3.19 23.28
CA ILE A 158 -13.44 4.55 23.13
C ILE A 158 -13.99 5.01 24.47
N LYS A 159 -13.37 6.02 25.08
CA LYS A 159 -13.79 6.55 26.37
C LYS A 159 -15.01 7.46 26.28
N ASP A 160 -15.05 8.32 25.26
CA ASP A 160 -16.11 9.31 25.07
C ASP A 160 -16.40 9.51 23.59
N ILE A 161 -17.66 9.73 23.27
CA ILE A 161 -18.14 10.09 21.92
C ILE A 161 -18.87 11.42 22.03
N ASP A 162 -18.24 12.51 21.60
CA ASP A 162 -18.89 13.80 21.48
C ASP A 162 -19.69 13.86 20.18
N GLN A 163 -20.99 14.07 20.30
CA GLN A 163 -21.82 14.37 19.14
C GLN A 163 -21.68 15.87 18.80
N ILE A 164 -20.96 16.15 17.72
CA ILE A 164 -20.91 17.49 17.14
C ILE A 164 -22.24 17.71 16.40
N LYS A 165 -23.04 18.67 16.92
CA LYS A 165 -24.28 19.11 16.28
C LYS A 165 -23.98 20.05 15.15
#